data_e0f58dffb47b72f076349a5bdd101385
#
_entry.id   e0f58dffb47b72f076349a5bdd101385
#
_cell.length_a   1.000
_cell.length_b   1.000
_cell.length_c   1.000
_cell.angle_alpha   90.00
_cell.angle_beta   90.00
_cell.angle_gamma   90.00
#
_symmetry.space_group_name_H-M   'P 1'
#
loop_
_entity.id
_entity.type
_entity.pdbx_description
1 polymer ?
#
loop_
_entity_poly.entity_id
_entity_poly.type
_entity_poly.pdbx_seq_one_letter_code
_entity_poly.pdbx_strand_id
1 'polypeptide(L)'
;MKKLFMTVGIASLAGFIFAACNSGPTATKDNPVPGQVIKSGPIGDKLMVTLSNDTGKLKSGEQEIMLTFTDASGKAVDVGMVSAAALTFHMPAMGSMAPMNAAATFTTTSVPGVYKGKVNVDMSGEWQAQISYEGSAGSGKTTIPVSAQ
;
A
#
# COMPACT_ATOMS: atom_id res chain seq x y z
N MET A 1 -63.09 -28.60 36.53
CA MET A 1 -63.87 -28.39 35.30
C MET A 1 -62.97 -27.87 34.25
N LYS A 2 -62.58 -28.75 33.32
CA LYS A 2 -62.93 -28.61 31.86
C LYS A 2 -62.47 -27.26 31.28
N LYS A 3 -61.64 -27.18 30.29
CA LYS A 3 -61.40 -27.84 28.98
C LYS A 3 -60.10 -27.31 28.42
N LEU A 4 -59.12 -28.03 27.96
CA LEU A 4 -59.01 -28.74 26.68
C LEU A 4 -59.33 -27.82 25.43
N PHE A 5 -58.38 -27.53 24.64
CA PHE A 5 -58.36 -27.48 23.17
C PHE A 5 -57.02 -26.94 22.75
N MET A 6 -56.17 -27.73 22.17
CA MET A 6 -56.15 -28.31 20.84
C MET A 6 -55.35 -27.39 19.85
N THR A 7 -54.17 -27.90 19.61
CA THR A 7 -53.46 -27.97 18.32
C THR A 7 -53.80 -26.98 17.22
N VAL A 8 -52.79 -26.40 16.63
CA VAL A 8 -52.50 -26.57 15.19
C VAL A 8 -51.04 -26.24 14.95
N GLY A 9 -50.34 -27.20 14.40
CA GLY A 9 -49.01 -27.03 13.85
C GLY A 9 -49.07 -26.32 12.49
N ILE A 10 -48.17 -25.44 12.27
CA ILE A 10 -47.86 -25.01 10.91
C ILE A 10 -46.35 -25.10 10.75
N ALA A 11 -45.99 -26.08 9.95
CA ALA A 11 -44.67 -26.22 9.38
C ALA A 11 -44.40 -24.99 8.51
N SER A 12 -43.43 -24.20 8.87
CA SER A 12 -42.91 -23.15 7.98
C SER A 12 -41.52 -23.51 7.49
N LEU A 13 -41.51 -23.79 6.22
CA LEU A 13 -40.36 -23.96 5.34
C LEU A 13 -39.24 -23.01 5.70
N ALA A 14 -38.10 -23.58 6.05
CA ALA A 14 -36.83 -22.88 6.11
C ALA A 14 -36.41 -22.51 4.68
N GLY A 15 -36.69 -21.31 4.29
CA GLY A 15 -36.07 -20.71 3.12
C GLY A 15 -34.61 -20.42 3.42
N PHE A 16 -33.69 -21.24 2.93
CA PHE A 16 -32.27 -20.91 2.87
C PHE A 16 -32.08 -19.79 1.85
N ILE A 17 -31.99 -18.57 2.32
CA ILE A 17 -31.49 -17.48 1.52
C ILE A 17 -29.98 -17.63 1.54
N PHE A 18 -29.41 -18.18 0.47
CA PHE A 18 -28.02 -18.03 0.16
C PHE A 18 -27.76 -16.54 -0.12
N ALA A 19 -27.38 -15.80 0.92
CA ALA A 19 -26.73 -14.53 0.74
C ALA A 19 -25.38 -14.82 0.10
N ALA A 20 -25.30 -14.66 -1.21
CA ALA A 20 -24.04 -14.57 -1.91
C ALA A 20 -23.29 -13.38 -1.32
N CYS A 21 -22.34 -13.63 -0.42
CA CYS A 21 -21.34 -12.67 -0.02
C CYS A 21 -20.50 -12.39 -1.24
N ASN A 22 -20.90 -11.38 -1.99
CA ASN A 22 -20.05 -10.74 -2.97
C ASN A 22 -18.95 -10.02 -2.17
N SER A 23 -17.86 -10.72 -1.89
CA SER A 23 -16.66 -10.15 -1.29
C SER A 23 -15.97 -9.27 -2.34
N GLY A 24 -16.58 -8.13 -2.66
CA GLY A 24 -15.86 -7.02 -3.23
C GLY A 24 -14.86 -6.54 -2.18
N PRO A 25 -13.68 -6.06 -2.56
CA PRO A 25 -12.75 -5.48 -1.62
C PRO A 25 -13.43 -4.29 -0.95
N THR A 26 -13.90 -4.50 0.26
CA THR A 26 -14.40 -3.43 1.11
C THR A 26 -13.18 -2.60 1.45
N ALA A 27 -13.04 -1.45 0.84
CA ALA A 27 -12.10 -0.44 1.29
C ALA A 27 -12.51 -0.10 2.73
N THR A 28 -11.82 -0.68 3.69
CA THR A 28 -11.93 -0.32 5.09
C THR A 28 -11.53 1.16 5.17
N LYS A 29 -12.37 1.97 5.80
CA LYS A 29 -12.22 3.43 5.94
C LYS A 29 -10.93 3.88 6.63
N ASP A 30 -10.07 2.96 7.03
CA ASP A 30 -8.85 3.21 7.78
C ASP A 30 -7.56 2.78 7.06
N ASN A 31 -7.63 2.47 5.76
CA ASN A 31 -6.38 2.23 5.02
C ASN A 31 -5.81 3.56 4.53
N PRO A 32 -4.73 4.06 5.13
CA PRO A 32 -4.13 5.33 4.74
C PRO A 32 -3.37 5.24 3.40
N VAL A 33 -3.23 4.05 2.82
CA VAL A 33 -2.50 3.82 1.57
C VAL A 33 -3.40 4.15 0.38
N PRO A 34 -3.14 5.24 -0.35
CA PRO A 34 -3.91 5.56 -1.54
C PRO A 34 -3.50 4.67 -2.71
N GLY A 35 -4.47 4.36 -3.57
CA GLY A 35 -4.25 3.55 -4.76
C GLY A 35 -4.04 2.07 -4.49
N GLN A 36 -3.34 1.40 -5.41
CA GLN A 36 -3.02 -0.02 -5.32
C GLN A 36 -1.56 -0.22 -4.88
N VAL A 37 -1.35 -1.16 -3.97
CA VAL A 37 -0.01 -1.44 -3.41
C VAL A 37 0.88 -2.08 -4.47
N ILE A 38 2.03 -1.49 -4.71
CA ILE A 38 3.12 -2.09 -5.51
C ILE A 38 3.91 -3.03 -4.61
N LYS A 39 4.41 -2.51 -3.50
CA LYS A 39 5.22 -3.27 -2.54
C LYS A 39 5.25 -2.56 -1.19
N SER A 40 5.44 -3.35 -0.12
CA SER A 40 5.64 -2.85 1.24
C SER A 40 6.85 -3.52 1.87
N GLY A 41 7.45 -2.84 2.83
CA GLY A 41 8.56 -3.38 3.62
C GLY A 41 8.77 -2.61 4.91
N PRO A 42 9.49 -3.19 5.88
CA PRO A 42 9.85 -2.49 7.10
C PRO A 42 10.88 -1.39 6.82
N ILE A 43 10.79 -0.31 7.57
CA ILE A 43 11.76 0.79 7.54
C ILE A 43 11.99 1.33 8.94
N GLY A 44 13.27 1.43 9.33
CA GLY A 44 13.60 1.74 10.73
C GLY A 44 13.12 0.63 11.70
N ASP A 45 12.95 0.99 12.96
CA ASP A 45 12.66 0.00 14.00
C ASP A 45 11.18 -0.34 14.16
N LYS A 46 10.29 0.56 13.76
CA LYS A 46 8.86 0.48 14.11
C LYS A 46 7.90 0.84 12.98
N LEU A 47 8.42 1.21 11.82
CA LEU A 47 7.60 1.68 10.71
C LEU A 47 7.59 0.68 9.56
N MET A 48 6.49 0.72 8.84
CA MET A 48 6.36 0.09 7.52
C MET A 48 6.26 1.19 6.47
N VAL A 49 6.87 0.98 5.33
CA VAL A 49 6.70 1.84 4.17
C VAL A 49 6.02 1.06 3.05
N THR A 50 5.08 1.70 2.42
CA THR A 50 4.31 1.13 1.31
C THR A 50 4.43 2.02 0.08
N LEU A 51 4.85 1.42 -1.03
CA LEU A 51 4.78 2.03 -2.35
C LEU A 51 3.45 1.66 -2.99
N SER A 52 2.74 2.63 -3.52
CA SER A 52 1.48 2.43 -4.25
C SER A 52 1.36 3.39 -5.43
N ASN A 53 0.51 3.05 -6.38
CA ASN A 53 0.09 3.89 -7.48
C ASN A 53 -1.31 3.48 -7.95
N ASP A 54 -1.80 4.03 -9.05
CA ASP A 54 -3.13 3.73 -9.57
C ASP A 54 -3.27 2.29 -10.09
N THR A 55 -2.17 1.62 -10.41
CA THR A 55 -2.18 0.31 -11.08
C THR A 55 -1.63 -0.84 -10.24
N GLY A 56 -1.00 -0.57 -9.10
CA GLY A 56 -0.32 -1.58 -8.28
C GLY A 56 0.94 -2.17 -8.92
N LYS A 57 1.44 -1.53 -9.98
CA LYS A 57 2.61 -2.00 -10.74
C LYS A 57 3.52 -0.84 -11.07
N LEU A 58 4.82 -1.05 -10.91
CA LEU A 58 5.81 -0.13 -11.44
C LEU A 58 5.89 -0.34 -12.97
N LYS A 59 5.92 0.75 -13.72
CA LYS A 59 6.02 0.73 -15.18
C LYS A 59 7.28 1.46 -15.63
N SER A 60 7.74 1.17 -16.83
CA SER A 60 8.73 2.03 -17.50
C SER A 60 8.08 3.35 -17.93
N GLY A 61 8.86 4.43 -17.89
CA GLY A 61 8.43 5.79 -18.19
C GLY A 61 8.08 6.64 -16.98
N GLU A 62 7.58 7.83 -17.24
CA GLU A 62 7.16 8.76 -16.18
C GLU A 62 5.84 8.27 -15.53
N GLN A 63 5.83 8.24 -14.23
CA GLN A 63 4.66 7.84 -13.46
C GLN A 63 4.59 8.51 -12.10
N GLU A 64 3.40 8.53 -11.55
CA GLU A 64 3.13 9.00 -10.21
C GLU A 64 3.12 7.82 -9.24
N ILE A 65 3.78 8.00 -8.11
CA ILE A 65 3.82 7.01 -7.03
C ILE A 65 3.48 7.67 -5.69
N MET A 66 2.91 6.89 -4.80
CA MET A 66 2.64 7.26 -3.42
C MET A 66 3.57 6.49 -2.49
N LEU A 67 4.07 7.17 -1.49
CA LEU A 67 4.88 6.61 -0.42
C LEU A 67 4.14 6.84 0.90
N THR A 68 3.76 5.78 1.57
CA THR A 68 3.01 5.85 2.83
C THR A 68 3.82 5.20 3.93
N PHE A 69 3.99 5.92 5.04
CA PHE A 69 4.60 5.39 6.25
C PHE A 69 3.51 5.05 7.26
N THR A 70 3.55 3.85 7.81
CA THR A 70 2.59 3.37 8.80
C THR A 70 3.31 2.76 10.01
N ASP A 71 2.65 2.84 11.16
CA ASP A 71 3.09 2.12 12.35
C ASP A 71 2.63 0.64 12.35
N ALA A 72 2.94 -0.08 13.40
CA ALA A 72 2.56 -1.48 13.57
C ALA A 72 1.04 -1.71 13.62
N SER A 73 0.25 -0.66 13.90
CA SER A 73 -1.21 -0.72 13.88
C SER A 73 -1.82 -0.44 12.50
N GLY A 74 -0.97 -0.07 11.51
CA GLY A 74 -1.40 0.31 10.18
C GLY A 74 -1.83 1.77 10.04
N LYS A 75 -1.64 2.59 11.08
CA LYS A 75 -1.94 4.01 11.06
C LYS A 75 -0.84 4.79 10.37
N ALA A 76 -1.19 5.76 9.54
CA ALA A 76 -0.23 6.64 8.89
C ALA A 76 0.56 7.47 9.92
N VAL A 77 1.87 7.52 9.74
CA VAL A 77 2.80 8.27 10.59
C VAL A 77 3.49 9.33 9.75
N ASP A 78 3.32 10.58 10.16
CA ASP A 78 4.06 11.67 9.55
C ASP A 78 5.52 11.60 9.98
N VAL A 79 6.40 11.33 9.03
CA VAL A 79 7.85 11.32 9.28
C VAL A 79 8.47 12.72 9.25
N GLY A 80 7.64 13.73 9.01
CA GLY A 80 7.94 15.15 9.27
C GLY A 80 8.62 15.90 8.15
N MET A 81 9.12 15.25 7.09
CA MET A 81 9.89 15.97 6.07
C MET A 81 9.81 15.32 4.70
N VAL A 82 9.34 16.10 3.74
CA VAL A 82 9.35 15.70 2.32
C VAL A 82 10.77 15.59 1.77
N SER A 83 11.67 16.47 2.20
CA SER A 83 13.07 16.48 1.73
C SER A 83 13.91 15.34 2.29
N ALA A 84 13.45 14.70 3.35
CA ALA A 84 14.15 13.58 3.97
C ALA A 84 13.55 12.21 3.61
N ALA A 85 12.35 12.16 3.04
CA ALA A 85 11.82 10.97 2.42
C ALA A 85 12.43 10.82 1.02
N ALA A 86 13.57 10.17 0.92
CA ALA A 86 14.22 9.92 -0.34
C ALA A 86 13.82 8.55 -0.87
N LEU A 87 13.39 8.49 -2.11
CA LEU A 87 13.22 7.25 -2.87
C LEU A 87 14.03 7.32 -4.15
N THR A 88 14.91 6.36 -4.32
CA THR A 88 15.63 6.14 -5.57
C THR A 88 15.43 4.70 -6.00
N PHE A 89 14.98 4.49 -7.21
CA PHE A 89 15.01 3.18 -7.84
C PHE A 89 16.41 2.97 -8.42
N HIS A 90 17.02 1.88 -8.03
CA HIS A 90 18.34 1.47 -8.49
C HIS A 90 18.24 0.15 -9.24
N MET A 91 18.76 0.11 -10.45
CA MET A 91 18.96 -1.13 -11.20
C MET A 91 20.47 -1.43 -11.20
N PRO A 92 20.89 -2.55 -10.62
CA PRO A 92 22.31 -2.92 -10.63
C PRO A 92 22.79 -3.21 -12.05
N ALA A 93 24.11 -3.09 -12.25
CA ALA A 93 24.73 -3.41 -13.52
C ALA A 93 24.43 -4.87 -13.91
N MET A 94 24.06 -5.09 -15.15
CA MET A 94 23.81 -6.42 -15.71
C MET A 94 24.61 -6.62 -17.00
N GLY A 95 25.59 -7.53 -16.95
CA GLY A 95 26.46 -7.78 -18.11
C GLY A 95 27.21 -6.53 -18.56
N SER A 96 26.96 -6.07 -19.78
CA SER A 96 27.54 -4.85 -20.35
C SER A 96 26.75 -3.56 -20.04
N MET A 97 25.60 -3.66 -19.38
CA MET A 97 24.77 -2.51 -19.02
C MET A 97 25.27 -1.89 -17.73
N ALA A 98 25.46 -0.56 -17.77
CA ALA A 98 25.79 0.22 -16.57
C ALA A 98 24.61 0.24 -15.59
N PRO A 99 24.87 0.45 -14.29
CA PRO A 99 23.80 0.62 -13.32
C PRO A 99 22.99 1.90 -13.62
N MET A 100 21.69 1.85 -13.35
CA MET A 100 20.79 2.97 -13.57
C MET A 100 20.13 3.39 -12.26
N ASN A 101 19.80 4.68 -12.17
CA ASN A 101 19.12 5.25 -11.02
C ASN A 101 17.97 6.16 -11.50
N ALA A 102 16.82 6.02 -10.86
CA ALA A 102 15.68 6.88 -11.08
C ALA A 102 15.23 7.44 -9.72
N ALA A 103 15.54 8.71 -9.47
CA ALA A 103 15.14 9.38 -8.24
C ALA A 103 13.70 9.91 -8.35
N ALA A 104 12.94 9.78 -7.29
CA ALA A 104 11.62 10.35 -7.19
C ALA A 104 11.65 11.71 -6.47
N THR A 105 10.82 12.63 -6.94
CA THR A 105 10.59 13.91 -6.28
C THR A 105 9.26 13.88 -5.57
N PHE A 106 9.24 14.13 -4.25
CA PHE A 106 8.05 14.05 -3.41
C PHE A 106 7.50 15.40 -2.98
N THR A 107 6.19 15.42 -2.81
CA THR A 107 5.43 16.49 -2.16
C THR A 107 4.54 15.90 -1.07
N THR A 108 4.18 16.70 -0.08
CA THR A 108 3.19 16.31 0.93
C THR A 108 1.80 16.20 0.32
N THR A 109 0.97 15.39 0.96
CA THR A 109 -0.47 15.31 0.66
C THR A 109 -1.27 15.88 1.83
N SER A 110 -2.59 15.91 1.70
CA SER A 110 -3.49 16.28 2.79
C SER A 110 -3.52 15.27 3.93
N VAL A 111 -2.97 14.07 3.72
CA VAL A 111 -2.90 13.01 4.72
C VAL A 111 -1.48 12.95 5.26
N PRO A 112 -1.25 13.23 6.56
CA PRO A 112 0.06 13.08 7.18
C PRO A 112 0.62 11.66 7.01
N GLY A 113 1.90 11.56 6.67
CA GLY A 113 2.55 10.27 6.43
C GLY A 113 2.37 9.70 5.02
N VAL A 114 1.62 10.39 4.16
CA VAL A 114 1.43 10.03 2.76
C VAL A 114 2.08 11.10 1.88
N TYR A 115 3.01 10.67 1.05
CA TYR A 115 3.74 11.53 0.12
C TYR A 115 3.46 11.10 -1.32
N LYS A 116 3.31 12.09 -2.18
CA LYS A 116 3.07 11.93 -3.61
C LYS A 116 4.32 12.29 -4.38
N GLY A 117 4.78 11.41 -5.24
CA GLY A 117 6.00 11.63 -6.01
C GLY A 117 5.84 11.32 -7.47
N LYS A 118 6.76 11.87 -8.25
CA LYS A 118 6.95 11.55 -9.67
C LYS A 118 8.30 10.90 -9.85
N VAL A 119 8.34 9.89 -10.68
CA VAL A 119 9.55 9.18 -11.07
C VAL A 119 9.49 8.80 -12.53
N ASN A 120 10.64 8.83 -13.19
CA ASN A 120 10.82 8.27 -14.52
C ASN A 120 11.72 7.04 -14.44
N VAL A 121 11.16 5.88 -14.75
CA VAL A 121 11.87 4.61 -14.77
C VAL A 121 12.23 4.29 -16.21
N ASP A 122 13.50 4.29 -16.54
CA ASP A 122 13.98 4.29 -17.94
C ASP A 122 13.64 2.99 -18.69
N MET A 123 13.53 1.86 -17.99
CA MET A 123 13.24 0.58 -18.63
C MET A 123 12.54 -0.41 -17.69
N SER A 124 11.91 -1.41 -18.26
CA SER A 124 11.39 -2.57 -17.52
C SER A 124 12.53 -3.46 -17.01
N GLY A 125 12.28 -4.16 -15.91
CA GLY A 125 13.24 -5.07 -15.29
C GLY A 125 13.18 -5.02 -13.76
N GLU A 126 14.15 -5.66 -13.13
CA GLU A 126 14.24 -5.71 -11.66
C GLU A 126 14.98 -4.48 -11.13
N TRP A 127 14.27 -3.73 -10.29
CA TRP A 127 14.75 -2.54 -9.62
C TRP A 127 14.77 -2.71 -8.12
N GLN A 128 15.57 -1.92 -7.46
CA GLN A 128 15.62 -1.82 -6.00
C GLN A 128 15.13 -0.44 -5.59
N ALA A 129 13.99 -0.39 -4.91
CA ALA A 129 13.49 0.84 -4.30
C ALA A 129 14.28 1.09 -3.01
N GLN A 130 15.22 2.00 -3.06
CA GLN A 130 16.01 2.45 -1.90
C GLN A 130 15.28 3.63 -1.27
N ILE A 131 14.75 3.43 -0.08
CA ILE A 131 13.93 4.41 0.64
C ILE A 131 14.65 4.80 1.91
N SER A 132 14.72 6.10 2.19
CA SER A 132 15.24 6.63 3.45
C SER A 132 14.38 7.78 3.94
N TYR A 133 14.27 7.92 5.25
CA TYR A 133 13.68 9.09 5.88
C TYR A 133 14.52 9.53 7.06
N GLU A 134 14.43 10.82 7.38
CA GLU A 134 15.03 11.44 8.55
C GLU A 134 14.13 12.61 8.97
N GLY A 135 13.58 12.54 10.17
CA GLY A 135 12.63 13.56 10.63
C GLY A 135 12.21 13.35 12.08
N SER A 136 11.09 13.94 12.45
CA SER A 136 10.55 13.90 13.82
C SER A 136 10.24 12.49 14.34
N ALA A 137 9.93 11.55 13.44
CA ALA A 137 9.67 10.16 13.74
C ALA A 137 10.96 9.30 13.84
N GLY A 138 12.14 9.92 13.72
CA GLY A 138 13.43 9.25 13.69
C GLY A 138 14.05 9.19 12.30
N SER A 139 14.88 8.19 12.07
CA SER A 139 15.48 7.93 10.78
C SER A 139 15.42 6.45 10.43
N GLY A 140 15.38 6.14 9.14
CA GLY A 140 15.38 4.75 8.69
C GLY A 140 15.74 4.64 7.21
N LYS A 141 16.25 3.47 6.84
CA LYS A 141 16.55 3.12 5.45
C LYS A 141 16.08 1.70 5.18
N THR A 142 15.60 1.48 3.98
CA THR A 142 15.26 0.14 3.49
C THR A 142 15.48 0.03 2.00
N THR A 143 15.64 -1.20 1.54
CA THR A 143 15.71 -1.53 0.11
C THR A 143 14.68 -2.60 -0.18
N ILE A 144 13.77 -2.32 -1.10
CA ILE A 144 12.67 -3.20 -1.47
C ILE A 144 12.81 -3.56 -2.95
N PRO A 145 12.92 -4.85 -3.29
CA PRO A 145 12.96 -5.27 -4.69
C PRO A 145 11.57 -5.08 -5.33
N VAL A 146 11.55 -4.47 -6.52
CA VAL A 146 10.35 -4.21 -7.31
C VAL A 146 10.63 -4.50 -8.78
N SER A 147 9.63 -5.01 -9.49
CA SER A 147 9.71 -5.26 -10.92
C SER A 147 8.99 -4.16 -11.69
N ALA A 148 9.66 -3.54 -12.66
CA ALA A 148 9.05 -2.63 -13.62
C ALA A 148 8.63 -3.38 -14.90
N GLN A 149 7.42 -3.11 -15.38
CA GLN A 149 6.82 -3.72 -16.58
C GLN A 149 6.72 -2.74 -17.73
#